data_0c1eadfc0c77bf30905decc230926a5d
#
_entry.id   0c1eadfc0c77bf30905decc230926a5d
#
_cell.length_a   1.000
_cell.length_b   1.000
_cell.length_c   1.000
_cell.angle_alpha   90.00
_cell.angle_beta   90.00
_cell.angle_gamma   90.00
#
_symmetry.space_group_name_H-M   'P 1'
#
loop_
_entity.id
_entity.type
_entity.pdbx_description
1 polymer ?
#
loop_
_entity_poly.entity_id
_entity_poly.type
_entity_poly.pdbx_seq_one_letter_code
_entity_poly.pdbx_strand_id
1 'polypeptide(L)'
;MDLPTTIVGHLAPDLDCLTAIWILVRFTGAAGADLQFVPAGTTLNNRPADADPRIIHVDTGNGRFDHHRPGAQATCAAELVRRAVRPTDRALERMVRQVCRLDSATASPGDQGPFGINALIAGYHLLYPNRPQQVAYAMLPNFDAWYEHEVRQLRLERAFEQRIEFDTPWGLGIAMESADGGPSRLAYGRGAGLYA
;
A
#
# COMPACT_ATOMS: atom_id res chain seq x y z
N MET A 1 -19.94 12.81 -1.48
CA MET A 1 -19.84 11.57 -2.28
C MET A 1 -20.69 10.54 -1.56
N ASP A 2 -21.56 9.85 -2.28
CA ASP A 2 -22.24 8.69 -1.73
C ASP A 2 -21.18 7.65 -1.35
N LEU A 3 -21.38 7.01 -0.20
CA LEU A 3 -20.45 5.97 0.27
C LEU A 3 -20.49 4.79 -0.71
N PRO A 4 -19.35 4.27 -1.15
CA PRO A 4 -19.32 3.10 -2.01
C PRO A 4 -19.93 1.90 -1.28
N THR A 5 -20.86 1.22 -1.94
CA THR A 5 -21.51 0.01 -1.42
C THR A 5 -20.87 -1.26 -1.95
N THR A 6 -20.15 -1.14 -3.07
CA THR A 6 -19.47 -2.28 -3.73
C THR A 6 -18.13 -1.83 -4.27
N ILE A 7 -17.10 -2.63 -3.99
CA ILE A 7 -15.77 -2.47 -4.58
C ILE A 7 -15.50 -3.71 -5.43
N VAL A 8 -15.10 -3.49 -6.68
CA VAL A 8 -14.90 -4.55 -7.68
C VAL A 8 -13.42 -4.61 -8.04
N GLY A 9 -12.79 -5.76 -7.82
CA GLY A 9 -11.44 -6.09 -8.27
C GLY A 9 -11.46 -7.22 -9.32
N HIS A 10 -10.26 -7.69 -9.73
CA HIS A 10 -10.15 -8.86 -10.61
C HIS A 10 -10.00 -10.18 -9.84
N LEU A 11 -10.37 -11.31 -10.48
CA LEU A 11 -10.46 -12.65 -9.84
C LEU A 11 -9.15 -13.17 -9.22
N ALA A 12 -8.00 -12.73 -9.69
CA ALA A 12 -6.71 -13.05 -9.10
C ALA A 12 -6.04 -11.80 -8.52
N PRO A 13 -6.64 -11.17 -7.46
CA PRO A 13 -6.20 -9.87 -6.99
C PRO A 13 -4.76 -9.94 -6.50
N ASP A 14 -3.92 -9.09 -7.07
CA ASP A 14 -2.53 -8.92 -6.74
C ASP A 14 -2.29 -7.78 -5.72
N LEU A 15 -1.04 -7.41 -5.53
CA LEU A 15 -0.66 -6.38 -4.58
C LEU A 15 -1.30 -5.01 -4.91
N ASP A 16 -1.36 -4.65 -6.19
CA ASP A 16 -1.92 -3.37 -6.62
C ASP A 16 -3.44 -3.33 -6.42
N CYS A 17 -4.15 -4.32 -6.93
CA CYS A 17 -5.60 -4.47 -6.75
C CYS A 17 -6.00 -4.48 -5.27
N LEU A 18 -5.32 -5.30 -4.44
CA LEU A 18 -5.61 -5.43 -3.01
C LEU A 18 -5.31 -4.15 -2.23
N THR A 19 -4.22 -3.44 -2.58
CA THR A 19 -3.91 -2.15 -1.96
C THR A 19 -4.94 -1.09 -2.33
N ALA A 20 -5.39 -1.03 -3.59
CA ALA A 20 -6.44 -0.12 -4.03
C ALA A 20 -7.77 -0.36 -3.27
N ILE A 21 -8.18 -1.64 -3.11
CA ILE A 21 -9.33 -2.04 -2.29
C ILE A 21 -9.16 -1.56 -0.84
N TRP A 22 -8.00 -1.85 -0.23
CA TRP A 22 -7.73 -1.47 1.15
C TRP A 22 -7.80 0.05 1.37
N ILE A 23 -7.25 0.87 0.47
CA ILE A 23 -7.33 2.34 0.58
C ILE A 23 -8.80 2.80 0.60
N LEU A 24 -9.64 2.26 -0.26
CA LEU A 24 -11.07 2.59 -0.28
C LEU A 24 -11.75 2.18 1.04
N VAL A 25 -11.56 0.95 1.47
CA VAL A 25 -12.15 0.42 2.73
C VAL A 25 -11.75 1.28 3.93
N ARG A 26 -10.45 1.60 4.04
CA ARG A 26 -9.91 2.31 5.22
C ARG A 26 -10.24 3.80 5.24
N PHE A 27 -10.22 4.49 4.11
CA PHE A 27 -10.20 5.95 4.08
C PHE A 27 -11.45 6.61 3.49
N THR A 28 -12.42 5.84 2.98
CA THR A 28 -13.65 6.42 2.41
C THR A 28 -14.92 6.09 3.18
N GLY A 29 -14.81 5.41 4.32
CA GLY A 29 -15.99 4.91 5.05
C GLY A 29 -16.63 3.67 4.43
N ALA A 30 -15.99 3.04 3.44
CA ALA A 30 -16.45 1.83 2.75
C ALA A 30 -16.16 0.53 3.51
N ALA A 31 -15.99 0.56 4.83
CA ALA A 31 -15.68 -0.62 5.64
C ALA A 31 -16.75 -1.73 5.54
N GLY A 32 -17.99 -1.38 5.21
CA GLY A 32 -19.10 -2.31 4.98
C GLY A 32 -19.38 -2.59 3.51
N ALA A 33 -18.55 -2.13 2.57
CA ALA A 33 -18.75 -2.37 1.15
C ALA A 33 -18.60 -3.87 0.81
N ASP A 34 -19.47 -4.36 -0.08
CA ASP A 34 -19.34 -5.69 -0.63
C ASP A 34 -18.15 -5.77 -1.60
N LEU A 35 -17.29 -6.77 -1.42
CA LEU A 35 -16.16 -7.00 -2.31
C LEU A 35 -16.55 -8.01 -3.39
N GLN A 36 -16.60 -7.55 -4.64
CA GLN A 36 -16.91 -8.36 -5.81
C GLN A 36 -15.66 -8.51 -6.69
N PHE A 37 -15.55 -9.63 -7.39
CA PHE A 37 -14.42 -9.91 -8.25
C PHE A 37 -14.87 -10.42 -9.61
N VAL A 38 -14.29 -9.88 -10.67
CA VAL A 38 -14.61 -10.17 -12.06
C VAL A 38 -13.35 -10.60 -12.83
N PRO A 39 -13.46 -11.25 -13.99
CA PRO A 39 -12.29 -11.48 -14.83
C PRO A 39 -11.56 -10.17 -15.15
N ALA A 40 -10.22 -10.19 -15.18
CA ALA A 40 -9.40 -9.01 -15.45
C ALA A 40 -9.85 -8.31 -16.75
N GLY A 41 -9.91 -6.98 -16.73
CA GLY A 41 -10.36 -6.17 -17.84
C GLY A 41 -11.89 -6.14 -18.07
N THR A 42 -12.67 -6.86 -17.25
CA THR A 42 -14.14 -6.83 -17.34
C THR A 42 -14.76 -5.99 -16.22
N THR A 43 -16.08 -5.82 -16.27
CA THR A 43 -16.84 -5.03 -15.29
C THR A 43 -17.97 -5.85 -14.67
N LEU A 44 -18.41 -5.43 -13.50
CA LEU A 44 -19.54 -6.07 -12.82
C LEU A 44 -20.82 -5.94 -13.68
N ASN A 45 -21.45 -7.08 -13.96
CA ASN A 45 -22.68 -7.18 -14.76
C ASN A 45 -22.59 -6.53 -16.16
N ASN A 46 -21.40 -6.42 -16.74
CA ASN A 46 -21.14 -5.78 -18.04
C ASN A 46 -21.59 -4.30 -18.12
N ARG A 47 -21.71 -3.61 -16.98
CA ARG A 47 -22.01 -2.17 -16.95
C ARG A 47 -20.71 -1.37 -16.99
N PRO A 48 -20.68 -0.18 -17.61
CA PRO A 48 -19.47 0.67 -17.58
C PRO A 48 -18.99 0.91 -16.15
N ALA A 49 -17.67 0.85 -15.92
CA ALA A 49 -17.05 0.85 -14.61
C ALA A 49 -17.45 2.04 -13.71
N ASP A 50 -17.66 3.22 -14.28
CA ASP A 50 -17.96 4.45 -13.52
C ASP A 50 -19.43 4.91 -13.68
N ALA A 51 -20.33 4.04 -14.13
CA ALA A 51 -21.75 4.37 -14.37
C ALA A 51 -22.56 4.57 -13.06
N ASP A 52 -22.21 3.86 -11.98
CA ASP A 52 -22.81 4.03 -10.65
C ASP A 52 -21.71 4.46 -9.68
N PRO A 53 -21.80 5.65 -9.06
CA PRO A 53 -20.77 6.13 -8.13
C PRO A 53 -20.63 5.29 -6.85
N ARG A 54 -21.61 4.43 -6.55
CA ARG A 54 -21.58 3.50 -5.42
C ARG A 54 -20.83 2.20 -5.73
N ILE A 55 -20.56 1.92 -7.01
CA ILE A 55 -19.81 0.74 -7.47
C ILE A 55 -18.47 1.21 -8.01
N ILE A 56 -17.40 0.91 -7.28
CA ILE A 56 -16.06 1.33 -7.64
C ILE A 56 -15.27 0.14 -8.15
N HIS A 57 -14.82 0.21 -9.41
CA HIS A 57 -13.87 -0.75 -9.98
C HIS A 57 -12.44 -0.27 -9.73
N VAL A 58 -11.58 -1.18 -9.31
CA VAL A 58 -10.15 -0.94 -9.14
C VAL A 58 -9.37 -2.00 -9.90
N ASP A 59 -8.35 -1.60 -10.61
CA ASP A 59 -7.44 -2.46 -11.36
C ASP A 59 -8.14 -3.40 -12.35
N THR A 60 -9.30 -2.98 -12.82
CA THR A 60 -10.10 -3.70 -13.82
C THR A 60 -11.17 -2.80 -14.45
N GLY A 61 -11.68 -3.18 -15.61
CA GLY A 61 -12.84 -2.57 -16.24
C GLY A 61 -12.59 -1.25 -16.96
N ASN A 62 -11.35 -0.82 -17.13
CA ASN A 62 -10.96 0.41 -17.82
C ASN A 62 -11.57 1.71 -17.23
N GLY A 63 -12.00 1.67 -15.95
CA GLY A 63 -12.54 2.82 -15.24
C GLY A 63 -11.47 3.78 -14.72
N ARG A 64 -11.91 4.76 -13.91
CA ARG A 64 -11.03 5.81 -13.36
C ARG A 64 -9.86 5.29 -12.53
N PHE A 65 -10.01 4.14 -11.90
CA PHE A 65 -8.98 3.49 -11.07
C PHE A 65 -8.39 2.23 -11.71
N ASP A 66 -8.39 2.17 -13.05
CA ASP A 66 -7.70 1.12 -13.81
C ASP A 66 -6.57 1.77 -14.62
N HIS A 67 -5.34 1.33 -14.37
CA HIS A 67 -4.16 1.84 -15.04
C HIS A 67 -3.85 1.15 -16.38
N HIS A 68 -4.57 0.05 -16.69
CA HIS A 68 -4.43 -0.69 -17.96
C HIS A 68 -5.19 -0.05 -19.12
N ARG A 69 -6.00 0.97 -18.86
CA ARG A 69 -6.78 1.65 -19.90
C ARG A 69 -5.88 2.31 -20.95
N PRO A 70 -6.30 2.35 -22.22
CA PRO A 70 -5.53 3.00 -23.28
C PRO A 70 -5.20 4.47 -22.94
N GLY A 71 -3.93 4.86 -23.11
CA GLY A 71 -3.47 6.22 -22.83
C GLY A 71 -3.30 6.56 -21.35
N ALA A 72 -3.43 5.61 -20.45
CA ALA A 72 -3.11 5.82 -19.03
C ALA A 72 -1.62 6.15 -18.85
N GLN A 73 -1.32 7.03 -17.89
CA GLN A 73 0.08 7.27 -17.49
C GLN A 73 0.63 6.00 -16.82
N ALA A 74 1.94 5.77 -16.93
CA ALA A 74 2.63 4.70 -16.21
C ALA A 74 2.48 4.93 -14.71
N THR A 75 1.61 4.13 -14.09
CA THR A 75 1.26 4.20 -12.67
C THR A 75 0.63 2.85 -12.27
N CYS A 76 0.06 2.76 -11.07
CA CYS A 76 -0.68 1.61 -10.59
C CYS A 76 -2.06 2.03 -10.06
N ALA A 77 -3.02 1.11 -9.92
CA ALA A 77 -4.38 1.40 -9.48
C ALA A 77 -4.41 1.98 -8.05
N ALA A 78 -3.57 1.47 -7.16
CA ALA A 78 -3.42 1.99 -5.80
C ALA A 78 -3.03 3.48 -5.78
N GLU A 79 -2.17 3.93 -6.70
CA GLU A 79 -1.79 5.33 -6.81
C GLU A 79 -2.95 6.20 -7.32
N LEU A 80 -3.73 5.71 -8.28
CA LEU A 80 -4.92 6.42 -8.74
C LEU A 80 -5.92 6.63 -7.59
N VAL A 81 -6.17 5.58 -6.80
CA VAL A 81 -7.04 5.66 -5.62
C VAL A 81 -6.46 6.59 -4.55
N ARG A 82 -5.16 6.47 -4.21
CA ARG A 82 -4.49 7.32 -3.23
C ARG A 82 -4.64 8.81 -3.57
N ARG A 83 -4.38 9.18 -4.82
CA ARG A 83 -4.52 10.58 -5.28
C ARG A 83 -5.94 11.12 -5.13
N ALA A 84 -6.93 10.27 -5.34
CA ALA A 84 -8.35 10.66 -5.21
C ALA A 84 -8.80 10.76 -3.74
N VAL A 85 -8.28 9.91 -2.86
CA VAL A 85 -8.79 9.74 -1.49
C VAL A 85 -7.92 10.44 -0.45
N ARG A 86 -6.58 10.34 -0.56
CA ARG A 86 -5.60 10.84 0.43
C ARG A 86 -4.35 11.41 -0.24
N PRO A 87 -4.46 12.47 -1.04
CA PRO A 87 -3.36 12.99 -1.85
C PRO A 87 -2.14 13.46 -1.05
N THR A 88 -2.32 13.89 0.20
CA THR A 88 -1.29 14.49 1.05
C THR A 88 -0.75 13.55 2.12
N ASP A 89 -1.24 12.31 2.20
CA ASP A 89 -0.80 11.33 3.19
C ASP A 89 0.56 10.75 2.81
N ARG A 90 1.62 11.16 3.49
CA ARG A 90 3.00 10.78 3.20
C ARG A 90 3.31 9.31 3.52
N ALA A 91 2.67 8.74 4.55
CA ALA A 91 2.84 7.33 4.88
C ALA A 91 2.24 6.46 3.79
N LEU A 92 1.02 6.80 3.37
CA LEU A 92 0.35 6.13 2.27
C LEU A 92 1.11 6.30 0.94
N GLU A 93 1.66 7.49 0.67
CA GLU A 93 2.50 7.74 -0.51
C GLU A 93 3.72 6.82 -0.56
N ARG A 94 4.41 6.63 0.59
CA ARG A 94 5.57 5.72 0.67
C ARG A 94 5.18 4.28 0.38
N MET A 95 4.10 3.82 1.00
CA MET A 95 3.57 2.48 0.80
C MET A 95 3.21 2.24 -0.66
N VAL A 96 2.40 3.12 -1.26
CA VAL A 96 1.93 3.00 -2.64
C VAL A 96 3.06 3.11 -3.65
N ARG A 97 4.10 3.91 -3.39
CA ARG A 97 5.30 3.97 -4.24
C ARG A 97 5.98 2.60 -4.36
N GLN A 98 6.03 1.81 -3.27
CA GLN A 98 6.56 0.44 -3.32
C GLN A 98 5.63 -0.48 -4.12
N VAL A 99 4.30 -0.35 -3.93
CA VAL A 99 3.31 -1.10 -4.71
C VAL A 99 3.52 -0.88 -6.20
N CYS A 100 3.51 0.38 -6.67
CA CYS A 100 3.70 0.71 -8.09
C CYS A 100 5.05 0.23 -8.64
N ARG A 101 6.13 0.26 -7.81
CA ARG A 101 7.43 -0.27 -8.23
C ARG A 101 7.37 -1.79 -8.46
N LEU A 102 6.67 -2.50 -7.60
CA LEU A 102 6.57 -3.97 -7.67
C LEU A 102 5.57 -4.45 -8.72
N ASP A 103 4.59 -3.62 -9.06
CA ASP A 103 3.63 -3.83 -10.13
C ASP A 103 4.25 -3.58 -11.53
N SER A 104 5.30 -2.77 -11.60
CA SER A 104 5.97 -2.47 -12.86
C SER A 104 6.80 -3.66 -13.37
N ALA A 105 6.85 -3.85 -14.70
CA ALA A 105 7.68 -4.88 -15.35
C ALA A 105 9.20 -4.73 -15.09
N THR A 106 9.62 -3.64 -14.42
CA THR A 106 11.02 -3.37 -14.07
C THR A 106 11.40 -3.92 -12.70
N ALA A 107 10.44 -4.44 -11.92
CA ALA A 107 10.73 -5.03 -10.63
C ALA A 107 11.54 -6.33 -10.80
N SER A 108 12.66 -6.43 -10.09
CA SER A 108 13.47 -7.66 -10.07
C SER A 108 12.86 -8.70 -9.10
N PRO A 109 12.91 -10.00 -9.42
CA PRO A 109 12.40 -11.05 -8.53
C PRO A 109 13.00 -11.03 -7.11
N GLY A 110 14.19 -10.46 -6.94
CA GLY A 110 14.88 -10.34 -5.65
C GLY A 110 14.51 -9.11 -4.82
N ASP A 111 13.73 -8.17 -5.35
CA ASP A 111 13.44 -6.88 -4.70
C ASP A 111 12.67 -6.99 -3.38
N GLN A 112 12.01 -8.11 -3.13
CA GLN A 112 11.25 -8.37 -1.92
C GLN A 112 11.83 -9.44 -1.00
N GLY A 113 12.83 -10.18 -1.48
CA GLY A 113 13.33 -11.37 -0.78
C GLY A 113 12.26 -12.48 -0.70
N PRO A 114 12.61 -13.62 -0.08
CA PRO A 114 11.73 -14.80 -0.01
C PRO A 114 10.48 -14.61 0.87
N PHE A 115 10.46 -13.57 1.72
CA PHE A 115 9.36 -13.26 2.65
C PHE A 115 8.62 -11.97 2.29
N GLY A 116 8.70 -11.54 1.04
CA GLY A 116 8.03 -10.31 0.59
C GLY A 116 6.51 -10.44 0.58
N ILE A 117 5.83 -9.28 0.52
CA ILE A 117 4.37 -9.20 0.54
C ILE A 117 3.70 -9.96 -0.61
N ASN A 118 4.34 -10.03 -1.79
CA ASN A 118 3.83 -10.81 -2.92
C ASN A 118 3.86 -12.32 -2.63
N ALA A 119 4.85 -12.82 -1.89
CA ALA A 119 4.89 -14.21 -1.47
C ALA A 119 3.75 -14.53 -0.49
N LEU A 120 3.40 -13.59 0.39
CA LEU A 120 2.27 -13.72 1.29
C LEU A 120 0.94 -13.77 0.51
N ILE A 121 0.74 -12.87 -0.46
CA ILE A 121 -0.45 -12.87 -1.33
C ILE A 121 -0.55 -14.19 -2.10
N ALA A 122 0.54 -14.65 -2.71
CA ALA A 122 0.58 -15.94 -3.40
C ALA A 122 0.22 -17.11 -2.46
N GLY A 123 0.70 -17.08 -1.21
CA GLY A 123 0.34 -18.05 -0.18
C GLY A 123 -1.17 -18.04 0.12
N TYR A 124 -1.78 -16.87 0.24
CA TYR A 124 -3.23 -16.77 0.45
C TYR A 124 -4.04 -17.27 -0.75
N HIS A 125 -3.59 -17.07 -1.98
CA HIS A 125 -4.24 -17.68 -3.15
C HIS A 125 -4.20 -19.21 -3.11
N LEU A 126 -3.13 -19.81 -2.58
CA LEU A 126 -3.04 -21.26 -2.39
C LEU A 126 -3.93 -21.75 -1.24
N LEU A 127 -4.07 -20.99 -0.16
CA LEU A 127 -4.95 -21.31 0.97
C LEU A 127 -6.43 -21.14 0.63
N TYR A 128 -6.76 -20.20 -0.25
CA TYR A 128 -8.12 -19.84 -0.61
C TYR A 128 -8.35 -19.91 -2.14
N PRO A 129 -8.19 -21.09 -2.76
CA PRO A 129 -8.32 -21.23 -4.21
C PRO A 129 -9.73 -20.81 -4.68
N ASN A 130 -9.79 -19.97 -5.70
CA ASN A 130 -11.03 -19.42 -6.27
C ASN A 130 -11.90 -18.62 -5.27
N ARG A 131 -11.29 -18.07 -4.23
CA ARG A 131 -11.99 -17.26 -3.20
C ARG A 131 -11.31 -15.89 -3.02
N PRO A 132 -11.34 -15.02 -4.02
CA PRO A 132 -10.63 -13.73 -3.98
C PRO A 132 -11.08 -12.83 -2.83
N GLN A 133 -12.34 -12.91 -2.39
CA GLN A 133 -12.80 -12.17 -1.21
C GLN A 133 -12.04 -12.58 0.05
N GLN A 134 -11.76 -13.87 0.23
CA GLN A 134 -11.03 -14.35 1.40
C GLN A 134 -9.57 -13.92 1.35
N VAL A 135 -8.94 -13.91 0.17
CA VAL A 135 -7.60 -13.34 -0.03
C VAL A 135 -7.60 -11.86 0.36
N ALA A 136 -8.57 -11.08 -0.13
CA ALA A 136 -8.68 -9.68 0.22
C ALA A 136 -8.83 -9.47 1.73
N TYR A 137 -9.79 -10.13 2.37
CA TYR A 137 -10.01 -10.00 3.82
C TYR A 137 -8.79 -10.43 4.65
N ALA A 138 -8.04 -11.45 4.23
CA ALA A 138 -6.81 -11.87 4.90
C ALA A 138 -5.69 -10.82 4.75
N MET A 139 -5.67 -10.05 3.66
CA MET A 139 -4.65 -9.04 3.40
C MET A 139 -4.94 -7.69 4.06
N LEU A 140 -6.20 -7.29 4.28
CA LEU A 140 -6.53 -5.97 4.83
C LEU A 140 -5.76 -5.65 6.13
N PRO A 141 -5.69 -6.53 7.17
CA PRO A 141 -4.93 -6.23 8.38
C PRO A 141 -3.40 -6.16 8.14
N ASN A 142 -2.86 -6.82 7.13
CA ASN A 142 -1.44 -6.72 6.78
C ASN A 142 -1.13 -5.32 6.20
N PHE A 143 -2.03 -4.76 5.40
CA PHE A 143 -1.89 -3.39 4.91
C PHE A 143 -2.05 -2.37 6.03
N ASP A 144 -2.95 -2.59 7.01
CA ASP A 144 -3.05 -1.76 8.21
C ASP A 144 -1.73 -1.75 8.98
N ALA A 145 -1.14 -2.91 9.21
CA ALA A 145 0.14 -3.03 9.91
C ALA A 145 1.29 -2.35 9.15
N TRP A 146 1.32 -2.49 7.82
CA TRP A 146 2.31 -1.80 6.98
C TRP A 146 2.14 -0.29 7.04
N TYR A 147 0.92 0.21 6.91
CA TYR A 147 0.64 1.64 6.99
C TYR A 147 1.06 2.24 8.35
N GLU A 148 0.72 1.59 9.48
CA GLU A 148 1.13 2.04 10.80
C GLU A 148 2.65 2.02 10.97
N HIS A 149 3.35 1.05 10.35
CA HIS A 149 4.80 1.05 10.28
C HIS A 149 5.33 2.30 9.56
N GLU A 150 4.80 2.65 8.40
CA GLU A 150 5.22 3.84 7.65
C GLU A 150 4.92 5.16 8.41
N VAL A 151 3.78 5.23 9.09
CA VAL A 151 3.44 6.35 9.98
C VAL A 151 4.48 6.50 11.09
N ARG A 152 4.84 5.38 11.74
CA ARG A 152 5.88 5.36 12.77
C ARG A 152 7.25 5.78 12.22
N GLN A 153 7.63 5.31 11.03
CA GLN A 153 8.90 5.70 10.40
C GLN A 153 8.97 7.21 10.14
N LEU A 154 7.90 7.82 9.69
CA LEU A 154 7.83 9.28 9.49
C LEU A 154 7.97 10.06 10.81
N ARG A 155 7.41 9.56 11.93
CA ARG A 155 7.59 10.18 13.25
C ARG A 155 9.04 10.07 13.73
N LEU A 156 9.65 8.89 13.58
CA LEU A 156 11.07 8.67 13.92
C LEU A 156 12.01 9.56 13.11
N GLU A 157 11.76 9.72 11.81
CA GLU A 157 12.56 10.60 10.96
C GLU A 157 12.48 12.05 11.40
N ARG A 158 11.27 12.53 11.75
CA ARG A 158 11.10 13.90 12.28
C ARG A 158 11.82 14.11 13.63
N ALA A 159 11.73 13.13 14.52
CA ALA A 159 12.46 13.18 15.79
C ALA A 159 13.98 13.17 15.54
N PHE A 160 14.44 12.38 14.57
CA PHE A 160 15.85 12.31 14.19
C PHE A 160 16.39 13.61 13.58
N GLU A 161 15.57 14.43 12.94
CA GLU A 161 15.95 15.77 12.48
C GLU A 161 16.35 16.68 13.63
N GLN A 162 15.81 16.46 14.84
CA GLN A 162 16.10 17.22 16.06
C GLN A 162 17.13 16.58 16.98
N ARG A 163 17.82 15.53 16.51
CA ARG A 163 18.85 14.82 17.26
C ARG A 163 20.01 15.70 17.71
N ILE A 164 20.67 15.28 18.78
CA ILE A 164 21.95 15.82 19.23
C ILE A 164 23.07 14.92 18.71
N GLU A 165 24.04 15.51 18.04
CA GLU A 165 25.29 14.83 17.63
C GLU A 165 26.45 15.29 18.54
N PHE A 166 27.29 14.37 18.97
CA PHE A 166 28.45 14.65 19.85
C PHE A 166 29.57 13.67 19.59
N ASP A 167 30.78 14.13 19.82
CA ASP A 167 31.99 13.30 19.67
C ASP A 167 32.19 12.40 20.89
N THR A 168 32.61 11.17 20.63
CA THR A 168 32.98 10.20 21.65
C THR A 168 34.33 9.56 21.31
N PRO A 169 35.05 8.92 22.28
CA PRO A 169 36.24 8.14 21.98
C PRO A 169 36.03 7.00 20.98
N TRP A 170 34.78 6.62 20.73
CA TRP A 170 34.39 5.54 19.81
C TRP A 170 33.77 6.05 18.49
N GLY A 171 33.87 7.35 18.23
CA GLY A 171 33.31 7.99 17.04
C GLY A 171 32.08 8.85 17.33
N LEU A 172 31.28 9.13 16.29
CA LEU A 172 30.08 9.95 16.39
C LEU A 172 29.05 9.31 17.33
N GLY A 173 28.59 10.09 18.31
CA GLY A 173 27.45 9.77 19.16
C GLY A 173 26.19 10.52 18.70
N ILE A 174 25.04 9.86 18.79
CA ILE A 174 23.74 10.44 18.48
C ILE A 174 22.76 10.17 19.63
N ALA A 175 22.09 11.22 20.09
CA ALA A 175 20.98 11.13 21.04
C ALA A 175 19.74 11.80 20.47
N MET A 176 18.57 11.21 20.71
CA MET A 176 17.27 11.78 20.34
C MET A 176 16.19 11.39 21.34
N GLU A 177 15.19 12.24 21.47
CA GLU A 177 13.96 11.91 22.20
C GLU A 177 12.89 11.40 21.22
N SER A 178 12.32 10.24 21.50
CA SER A 178 11.26 9.65 20.69
C SER A 178 10.38 8.72 21.50
N ALA A 179 9.07 8.87 21.34
CA ALA A 179 8.08 7.91 21.87
C ALA A 179 7.97 6.61 21.01
N ASP A 180 8.55 6.61 19.81
CA ASP A 180 8.41 5.53 18.82
C ASP A 180 9.58 4.54 18.82
N GLY A 181 10.52 4.70 19.75
CA GLY A 181 11.72 3.86 19.91
C GLY A 181 13.02 4.56 19.50
N GLY A 182 14.12 3.84 19.60
CA GLY A 182 15.47 4.40 19.39
C GLY A 182 15.85 4.63 17.92
N PRO A 183 16.91 5.42 17.71
CA PRO A 183 17.35 5.86 16.39
C PRO A 183 18.20 4.83 15.62
N SER A 184 18.33 3.60 16.08
CA SER A 184 19.37 2.64 15.65
C SER A 184 19.60 2.58 14.14
N ARG A 185 18.56 2.43 13.34
CA ARG A 185 18.67 2.34 11.88
C ARG A 185 19.11 3.67 11.26
N LEU A 186 18.56 4.78 11.75
CA LEU A 186 18.87 6.12 11.23
C LEU A 186 20.29 6.54 11.66
N ALA A 187 20.66 6.27 12.92
CA ALA A 187 21.98 6.53 13.48
C ALA A 187 23.07 5.71 12.78
N TYR A 188 22.81 4.42 12.55
CA TYR A 188 23.72 3.55 11.79
C TYR A 188 23.96 4.06 10.36
N GLY A 189 22.88 4.51 9.69
CA GLY A 189 22.99 5.13 8.35
C GLY A 189 23.81 6.42 8.32
N ARG A 190 24.02 7.09 9.47
CA ARG A 190 24.90 8.26 9.65
C ARG A 190 26.34 7.88 10.06
N GLY A 191 26.62 6.59 10.24
CA GLY A 191 27.91 6.12 10.70
C GLY A 191 28.16 6.32 12.21
N ALA A 192 27.10 6.46 13.02
CA ALA A 192 27.23 6.59 14.47
C ALA A 192 27.69 5.27 15.10
N GLY A 193 28.70 5.34 15.96
CA GLY A 193 29.19 4.21 16.76
C GLY A 193 28.42 4.03 18.08
N LEU A 194 27.75 5.09 18.54
CA LEU A 194 26.93 5.11 19.76
C LEU A 194 25.64 5.86 19.51
N TYR A 195 24.51 5.36 20.03
CA TYR A 195 23.20 6.04 19.94
C TYR A 195 22.31 5.71 21.14
N ALA A 196 21.47 6.69 21.51
CA ALA A 196 20.51 6.58 22.60
C ALA A 196 19.18 7.27 22.24
#